data_ad1ab8235141fda007d607614195b599
#
_entry.id   ad1ab8235141fda007d607614195b599
#
_cell.length_a   1.000
_cell.length_b   1.000
_cell.length_c   1.000
_cell.angle_alpha   90.00
_cell.angle_beta   90.00
_cell.angle_gamma   90.00
#
_symmetry.space_group_name_H-M   'P 1'
#
loop_
_entity.id
_entity.type
_entity.pdbx_description
1 polymer ?
#
loop_
_entity_poly.entity_id
_entity_poly.type
_entity_poly.pdbx_seq_one_letter_code
_entity_poly.pdbx_strand_id
1 'polypeptide(L)'
;MQNSNKILQALGIPYTALLSVIFGLLLVSFPIGIFVVFESDVGGDINFDYPLTHLELFHGTELYLMPTDISIGDAFVVLWTFYAILFTISAIGPKHGFFKSLSSVISFGKSEYQSNYMVGITKWLSILILISVLINFIQEGFGIETIPPLDDNDLIQFFYVSLAPLIEEFGFRLLLIGIPLFALYSSKSSPKYFLRCLWRPANLDIFDSKKAILLIVFVGVLFGFAHIAFGDSWSEGKFAQASAGGIILGWVYLRYGFVASLLVHWATNYFVFSYATFISQINF
;
A
#
# COMPACT_ATOMS: atom_id res chain seq x y z
N MET A 1 -2.61 39.64 2.30
CA MET A 1 -3.52 38.94 3.24
C MET A 1 -4.31 37.92 2.45
N GLN A 2 -4.05 36.63 2.65
CA GLN A 2 -4.79 35.57 1.98
C GLN A 2 -6.17 35.48 2.62
N ASN A 3 -7.24 35.76 1.86
CA ASN A 3 -8.61 35.55 2.30
C ASN A 3 -8.78 34.06 2.64
N SER A 4 -8.77 33.73 3.94
CA SER A 4 -9.02 32.38 4.40
C SER A 4 -10.50 32.08 4.19
N ASN A 5 -10.78 31.11 3.35
CA ASN A 5 -12.15 30.64 3.18
C ASN A 5 -12.57 29.88 4.45
N LYS A 6 -13.43 30.50 5.29
CA LYS A 6 -13.91 29.94 6.55
C LYS A 6 -14.54 28.56 6.40
N ILE A 7 -15.20 28.30 5.26
CA ILE A 7 -15.77 26.98 4.96
C ILE A 7 -14.67 25.93 4.78
N LEU A 8 -13.63 26.25 4.03
CA LEU A 8 -12.50 25.33 3.83
C LEU A 8 -11.72 25.08 5.15
N GLN A 9 -11.63 26.10 6.02
CA GLN A 9 -11.06 25.91 7.35
C GLN A 9 -11.92 25.01 8.22
N ALA A 10 -13.25 25.22 8.23
CA ALA A 10 -14.19 24.38 8.97
C ALA A 10 -14.15 22.90 8.50
N LEU A 11 -14.06 22.66 7.19
CA LEU A 11 -13.89 21.32 6.63
C LEU A 11 -12.49 20.75 6.89
N GLY A 12 -11.49 21.59 7.06
CA GLY A 12 -10.13 21.20 7.40
C GLY A 12 -9.99 20.53 8.75
N ILE A 13 -10.85 20.86 9.73
CA ILE A 13 -10.82 20.28 11.08
C ILE A 13 -11.15 18.78 11.06
N PRO A 14 -12.33 18.33 10.57
CA PRO A 14 -12.63 16.90 10.53
C PRO A 14 -11.67 16.13 9.62
N TYR A 15 -11.21 16.73 8.51
CA TYR A 15 -10.22 16.13 7.63
C TYR A 15 -8.89 15.86 8.35
N THR A 16 -8.36 16.85 9.09
CA THR A 16 -7.10 16.67 9.83
C THR A 16 -7.26 15.70 10.98
N ALA A 17 -8.41 15.68 11.66
CA ALA A 17 -8.72 14.72 12.70
C ALA A 17 -8.71 13.28 12.14
N LEU A 18 -9.40 13.03 11.02
CA LEU A 18 -9.42 11.74 10.35
C LEU A 18 -8.00 11.27 9.98
N LEU A 19 -7.21 12.12 9.33
CA LEU A 19 -5.84 11.75 8.94
C LEU A 19 -4.94 11.50 10.15
N SER A 20 -5.13 12.23 11.25
CA SER A 20 -4.36 12.01 12.49
C SER A 20 -4.71 10.68 13.15
N VAL A 21 -5.98 10.30 13.16
CA VAL A 21 -6.43 8.99 13.67
C VAL A 21 -5.82 7.86 12.82
N ILE A 22 -5.92 7.95 11.50
CA ILE A 22 -5.35 6.93 10.61
C ILE A 22 -3.83 6.83 10.77
N PHE A 23 -3.14 7.95 10.89
CA PHE A 23 -1.71 7.97 11.18
C PHE A 23 -1.40 7.27 12.52
N GLY A 24 -2.17 7.55 13.56
CA GLY A 24 -2.04 6.90 14.87
C GLY A 24 -2.26 5.40 14.80
N LEU A 25 -3.29 4.95 14.09
CA LEU A 25 -3.57 3.53 13.88
C LEU A 25 -2.44 2.84 13.10
N LEU A 26 -1.91 3.47 12.03
CA LEU A 26 -0.76 2.95 11.30
C LEU A 26 0.50 2.86 12.19
N LEU A 27 0.72 3.85 13.07
CA LEU A 27 1.84 3.81 13.99
C LEU A 27 1.72 2.65 14.98
N VAL A 28 0.52 2.45 15.56
CA VAL A 28 0.22 1.35 16.49
C VAL A 28 0.23 -0.01 15.79
N SER A 29 0.02 -0.06 14.48
CA SER A 29 0.11 -1.29 13.70
C SER A 29 1.48 -1.97 13.77
N PHE A 30 2.57 -1.21 13.93
CA PHE A 30 3.91 -1.80 14.05
C PHE A 30 4.07 -2.69 15.29
N PRO A 31 3.79 -2.22 16.52
CA PRO A 31 3.82 -3.11 17.69
C PRO A 31 2.76 -4.22 17.63
N ILE A 32 1.58 -3.98 17.03
CA ILE A 32 0.57 -5.03 16.83
C ILE A 32 1.12 -6.15 15.94
N GLY A 33 1.77 -5.83 14.83
CA GLY A 33 2.35 -6.84 13.95
C GLY A 33 3.41 -7.70 14.64
N ILE A 34 4.27 -7.06 15.45
CA ILE A 34 5.24 -7.79 16.28
C ILE A 34 4.50 -8.72 17.26
N PHE A 35 3.47 -8.22 17.95
CA PHE A 35 2.66 -9.02 18.86
C PHE A 35 2.02 -10.22 18.15
N VAL A 36 1.43 -10.02 16.99
CA VAL A 36 0.77 -11.09 16.21
C VAL A 36 1.76 -12.19 15.86
N VAL A 37 2.96 -11.84 15.43
CA VAL A 37 3.97 -12.83 15.01
C VAL A 37 4.63 -13.54 16.20
N PHE A 38 4.90 -12.82 17.30
CA PHE A 38 5.79 -13.32 18.36
C PHE A 38 5.07 -13.72 19.63
N GLU A 39 3.88 -13.22 19.90
CA GLU A 39 3.19 -13.37 21.19
C GLU A 39 1.76 -13.92 21.07
N SER A 40 1.16 -13.94 19.86
CA SER A 40 -0.20 -14.46 19.67
C SER A 40 -0.19 -15.96 19.40
N ASP A 41 -1.35 -16.61 19.60
CA ASP A 41 -1.54 -18.02 19.30
C ASP A 41 -1.29 -18.34 17.83
N VAL A 42 -1.57 -17.40 16.93
CA VAL A 42 -1.26 -17.49 15.50
C VAL A 42 0.23 -17.71 15.25
N GLY A 43 1.09 -17.03 16.02
CA GLY A 43 2.55 -17.22 15.97
C GLY A 43 3.03 -18.51 16.65
N GLY A 44 2.28 -19.03 17.62
CA GLY A 44 2.64 -20.23 18.38
C GLY A 44 2.49 -21.55 17.60
N ASP A 45 1.60 -21.59 16.62
CA ASP A 45 1.37 -22.79 15.79
C ASP A 45 2.48 -23.01 14.75
N ILE A 46 3.26 -21.99 14.45
CA ILE A 46 4.45 -22.11 13.62
C ILE A 46 5.65 -21.67 14.44
N ASN A 47 6.56 -22.59 14.68
CA ASN A 47 7.87 -22.25 15.19
C ASN A 47 8.49 -21.18 14.29
N PHE A 48 9.11 -20.15 14.91
CA PHE A 48 9.94 -19.15 14.24
C PHE A 48 10.98 -19.76 13.31
N ASP A 49 11.35 -20.99 13.58
CA ASP A 49 12.28 -21.83 12.85
C ASP A 49 11.70 -22.45 11.58
N TYR A 50 10.44 -22.12 11.18
CA TYR A 50 9.91 -22.62 9.92
C TYR A 50 10.76 -22.06 8.77
N PRO A 51 11.48 -22.96 8.04
CA PRO A 51 12.45 -22.52 7.07
C PRO A 51 11.75 -21.84 5.88
N LEU A 52 12.23 -20.67 5.51
CA LEU A 52 11.80 -20.00 4.29
C LEU A 52 12.45 -20.70 3.09
N THR A 53 11.76 -21.68 2.50
CA THR A 53 12.29 -22.49 1.39
C THR A 53 12.03 -21.88 0.01
N HIS A 54 10.99 -21.07 -0.11
CA HIS A 54 10.61 -20.40 -1.35
C HIS A 54 9.90 -19.08 -1.06
N LEU A 55 9.98 -18.18 -2.02
CA LEU A 55 9.18 -16.96 -2.05
C LEU A 55 8.26 -17.03 -3.26
N GLU A 56 6.99 -16.85 -3.05
CA GLU A 56 6.05 -16.71 -4.14
C GLU A 56 6.24 -15.33 -4.79
N LEU A 57 6.66 -15.35 -6.06
CA LEU A 57 6.75 -14.16 -6.89
C LEU A 57 5.60 -14.21 -7.88
N PHE A 58 4.67 -13.26 -7.84
CA PHE A 58 3.52 -13.20 -8.75
C PHE A 58 2.77 -14.55 -8.87
N HIS A 59 1.75 -14.73 -8.10
CA HIS A 59 0.78 -15.82 -8.17
C HIS A 59 1.22 -17.05 -8.99
N GLY A 60 1.78 -18.05 -8.32
CA GLY A 60 2.22 -19.30 -8.94
C GLY A 60 3.63 -19.30 -9.54
N THR A 61 4.40 -18.22 -9.39
CA THR A 61 5.83 -18.21 -9.72
C THR A 61 6.64 -18.30 -8.43
N GLU A 62 7.15 -19.47 -8.12
CA GLU A 62 7.96 -19.71 -6.93
C GLU A 62 9.44 -19.40 -7.22
N LEU A 63 10.04 -18.59 -6.37
CA LEU A 63 11.50 -18.43 -6.30
C LEU A 63 12.02 -19.35 -5.19
N TYR A 64 12.60 -20.45 -5.58
CA TYR A 64 13.28 -21.33 -4.61
C TYR A 64 14.53 -20.64 -4.09
N LEU A 65 14.56 -20.43 -2.79
CA LEU A 65 15.75 -19.95 -2.09
C LEU A 65 16.72 -21.14 -1.94
N MET A 66 18.03 -20.87 -2.10
CA MET A 66 19.02 -21.86 -1.69
C MET A 66 18.78 -22.20 -0.21
N PRO A 67 19.08 -23.44 0.23
CA PRO A 67 18.98 -23.79 1.63
C PRO A 67 19.72 -22.75 2.47
N THR A 68 18.97 -21.91 3.14
CA THR A 68 19.46 -20.88 4.04
C THR A 68 18.83 -21.17 5.41
N ASP A 69 19.55 -20.89 6.47
CA ASP A 69 19.01 -20.98 7.83
C ASP A 69 18.04 -19.80 8.14
N ILE A 70 17.48 -19.15 7.11
CA ILE A 70 16.55 -18.02 7.27
C ILE A 70 15.16 -18.58 7.57
N SER A 71 14.62 -18.20 8.70
CA SER A 71 13.23 -18.50 9.09
C SER A 71 12.25 -17.47 8.55
N ILE A 72 10.95 -17.79 8.55
CA ILE A 72 9.89 -16.83 8.26
C ILE A 72 9.92 -15.66 9.24
N GLY A 73 10.22 -15.94 10.53
CA GLY A 73 10.37 -14.89 11.54
C GLY A 73 11.50 -13.91 11.23
N ASP A 74 12.67 -14.40 10.79
CA ASP A 74 13.79 -13.55 10.36
C ASP A 74 13.41 -12.67 9.16
N ALA A 75 12.79 -13.27 8.16
CA ALA A 75 12.32 -12.55 6.98
C ALA A 75 11.27 -11.50 7.32
N PHE A 76 10.35 -11.81 8.24
CA PHE A 76 9.37 -10.86 8.75
C PHE A 76 10.03 -9.66 9.45
N VAL A 77 11.01 -9.88 10.33
CA VAL A 77 11.72 -8.79 11.02
C VAL A 77 12.40 -7.86 10.01
N VAL A 78 13.03 -8.42 8.98
CA VAL A 78 13.67 -7.63 7.92
C VAL A 78 12.63 -6.80 7.16
N LEU A 79 11.54 -7.44 6.71
CA LEU A 79 10.44 -6.80 5.99
C LEU A 79 9.78 -5.69 6.83
N TRP A 80 9.51 -5.99 8.10
CA TRP A 80 8.87 -5.08 9.04
C TRP A 80 9.72 -3.85 9.33
N THR A 81 11.02 -4.07 9.55
CA THR A 81 12.00 -2.99 9.71
C THR A 81 12.07 -2.11 8.47
N PHE A 82 12.04 -2.71 7.29
CA PHE A 82 12.01 -1.97 6.02
C PHE A 82 10.79 -1.04 5.93
N TYR A 83 9.58 -1.55 6.22
CA TYR A 83 8.38 -0.72 6.24
C TYR A 83 8.42 0.37 7.32
N ALA A 84 8.95 0.08 8.51
CA ALA A 84 9.10 1.06 9.58
C ALA A 84 10.04 2.22 9.18
N ILE A 85 11.13 1.91 8.47
CA ILE A 85 12.04 2.94 7.93
C ILE A 85 11.33 3.79 6.88
N LEU A 86 10.63 3.17 5.92
CA LEU A 86 9.89 3.91 4.89
C LEU A 86 8.79 4.80 5.49
N PHE A 87 8.06 4.28 6.47
CA PHE A 87 7.04 5.02 7.21
C PHE A 87 7.65 6.24 7.91
N THR A 88 8.74 6.03 8.64
CA THR A 88 9.42 7.08 9.40
C THR A 88 9.92 8.19 8.47
N ILE A 89 10.60 7.84 7.38
CA ILE A 89 11.10 8.82 6.38
C ILE A 89 9.92 9.60 5.79
N SER A 90 8.81 8.93 5.48
CA SER A 90 7.62 9.57 4.93
C SER A 90 6.93 10.50 5.94
N ALA A 91 6.90 10.13 7.23
CA ALA A 91 6.33 10.94 8.29
C ALA A 91 7.17 12.20 8.61
N ILE A 92 8.49 12.08 8.60
CA ILE A 92 9.40 13.23 8.75
C ILE A 92 9.25 14.17 7.55
N GLY A 93 9.17 13.61 6.34
CA GLY A 93 8.97 14.34 5.08
C GLY A 93 10.17 15.18 4.65
N PRO A 94 10.15 15.73 3.42
CA PRO A 94 11.29 16.48 2.86
C PRO A 94 11.39 17.93 3.35
N LYS A 95 10.29 18.53 3.81
CA LYS A 95 10.25 19.94 4.23
C LYS A 95 9.69 20.10 5.65
N HIS A 96 8.56 19.46 5.93
CA HIS A 96 7.84 19.55 7.19
C HIS A 96 7.37 18.17 7.63
N GLY A 97 7.40 17.90 8.94
CA GLY A 97 6.82 16.70 9.50
C GLY A 97 5.30 16.65 9.33
N PHE A 98 4.74 15.46 9.49
CA PHE A 98 3.32 15.17 9.26
C PHE A 98 2.38 16.16 9.98
N PHE A 99 2.51 16.32 11.29
CA PHE A 99 1.63 17.21 12.08
C PHE A 99 1.75 18.68 11.69
N LYS A 100 2.96 19.14 11.35
CA LYS A 100 3.16 20.51 10.89
C LYS A 100 2.47 20.73 9.53
N SER A 101 2.51 19.75 8.65
CA SER A 101 1.82 19.80 7.36
C SER A 101 0.29 19.77 7.53
N LEU A 102 -0.24 19.00 8.49
CA LEU A 102 -1.67 19.02 8.81
C LEU A 102 -2.13 20.34 9.41
N SER A 103 -1.35 20.95 10.30
CA SER A 103 -1.69 22.25 10.90
C SER A 103 -1.88 23.35 9.85
N SER A 104 -1.18 23.26 8.71
CA SER A 104 -1.36 24.19 7.60
C SER A 104 -2.74 24.11 6.94
N VAL A 105 -3.37 22.95 6.96
CA VAL A 105 -4.76 22.77 6.47
C VAL A 105 -5.75 23.53 7.33
N ILE A 106 -5.60 23.43 8.66
CA ILE A 106 -6.47 24.14 9.62
C ILE A 106 -6.25 25.65 9.49
N SER A 107 -4.99 26.09 9.39
CA SER A 107 -4.64 27.51 9.36
C SER A 107 -5.01 28.20 8.05
N PHE A 108 -4.85 27.52 6.93
CA PHE A 108 -4.93 28.13 5.58
C PHE A 108 -5.94 27.47 4.64
N GLY A 109 -6.59 26.37 5.04
CA GLY A 109 -7.51 25.60 4.19
C GLY A 109 -6.83 24.91 3.01
N LYS A 110 -5.51 24.85 2.99
CA LYS A 110 -4.72 24.22 1.93
C LYS A 110 -3.68 23.29 2.55
N SER A 111 -3.65 22.05 2.10
CA SER A 111 -2.56 21.16 2.42
C SER A 111 -1.47 21.31 1.38
N GLU A 112 -0.26 21.60 1.82
CA GLU A 112 0.93 21.48 0.98
C GLU A 112 1.32 19.99 0.91
N TYR A 113 0.57 19.18 0.15
CA TYR A 113 0.85 17.75 -0.03
C TYR A 113 2.28 17.46 -0.51
N GLN A 114 2.94 18.44 -1.13
CA GLN A 114 4.33 18.31 -1.55
C GLN A 114 5.31 18.48 -0.41
N SER A 115 4.86 18.95 0.76
CA SER A 115 5.73 19.15 1.92
C SER A 115 5.89 17.89 2.78
N ASN A 116 4.90 16.98 2.74
CA ASN A 116 4.96 15.73 3.47
C ASN A 116 4.14 14.62 2.77
N TYR A 117 4.80 13.51 2.42
CA TYR A 117 4.17 12.41 1.71
C TYR A 117 3.18 11.63 2.57
N MET A 118 3.39 11.56 3.89
CA MET A 118 2.50 10.82 4.79
C MET A 118 1.07 11.39 4.78
N VAL A 119 0.90 12.70 4.57
CA VAL A 119 -0.43 13.31 4.38
C VAL A 119 -1.13 12.76 3.13
N GLY A 120 -0.36 12.56 2.07
CA GLY A 120 -0.86 11.91 0.85
C GLY A 120 -1.18 10.43 1.08
N ILE A 121 -0.30 9.70 1.76
CA ILE A 121 -0.43 8.28 2.08
C ILE A 121 -1.69 8.04 2.91
N THR A 122 -1.85 8.72 4.04
CA THR A 122 -3.03 8.58 4.92
C THR A 122 -4.34 8.93 4.20
N LYS A 123 -4.33 9.98 3.37
CA LYS A 123 -5.48 10.34 2.55
C LYS A 123 -5.87 9.23 1.56
N TRP A 124 -4.89 8.74 0.80
CA TRP A 124 -5.17 7.74 -0.24
C TRP A 124 -5.49 6.38 0.33
N LEU A 125 -4.92 6.02 1.47
CA LEU A 125 -5.34 4.85 2.25
C LEU A 125 -6.82 4.94 2.63
N SER A 126 -7.26 6.09 3.17
CA SER A 126 -8.67 6.29 3.52
C SER A 126 -9.60 6.14 2.31
N ILE A 127 -9.19 6.71 1.17
CA ILE A 127 -9.97 6.64 -0.07
C ILE A 127 -10.03 5.18 -0.56
N LEU A 128 -8.91 4.47 -0.54
CA LEU A 128 -8.82 3.10 -1.01
C LEU A 128 -9.68 2.16 -0.16
N ILE A 129 -9.61 2.28 1.17
CA ILE A 129 -10.46 1.50 2.09
C ILE A 129 -11.94 1.81 1.82
N LEU A 130 -12.32 3.08 1.72
CA LEU A 130 -13.71 3.47 1.46
C LEU A 130 -14.24 2.90 0.13
N ILE A 131 -13.44 2.97 -0.93
CA ILE A 131 -13.82 2.43 -2.24
C ILE A 131 -13.92 0.91 -2.18
N SER A 132 -12.99 0.23 -1.50
CA SER A 132 -13.03 -1.23 -1.33
C SER A 132 -14.28 -1.67 -0.59
N VAL A 133 -14.63 -1.00 0.51
CA VAL A 133 -15.85 -1.29 1.29
C VAL A 133 -17.11 -1.03 0.44
N LEU A 134 -17.14 0.05 -0.33
CA LEU A 134 -18.28 0.38 -1.19
C LEU A 134 -18.46 -0.67 -2.31
N ILE A 135 -17.38 -1.09 -2.94
CA ILE A 135 -17.43 -2.14 -3.97
C ILE A 135 -17.93 -3.44 -3.36
N ASN A 136 -17.38 -3.84 -2.21
CA ASN A 136 -17.83 -5.06 -1.52
C ASN A 136 -19.34 -5.02 -1.19
N PHE A 137 -19.80 -3.92 -0.60
CA PHE A 137 -21.21 -3.72 -0.28
C PHE A 137 -22.11 -3.82 -1.52
N ILE A 138 -21.70 -3.25 -2.65
CA ILE A 138 -22.45 -3.35 -3.90
C ILE A 138 -22.46 -4.80 -4.41
N GLN A 139 -21.32 -5.47 -4.39
CA GLN A 139 -21.16 -6.84 -4.87
C GLN A 139 -22.00 -7.82 -4.04
N GLU A 140 -21.98 -7.69 -2.72
CA GLU A 140 -22.83 -8.50 -1.81
C GLU A 140 -24.33 -8.33 -2.13
N GLY A 141 -24.77 -7.12 -2.48
CA GLY A 141 -26.11 -6.85 -2.94
C GLY A 141 -26.51 -7.60 -4.23
N PHE A 142 -25.53 -8.03 -5.02
CA PHE A 142 -25.72 -8.88 -6.21
C PHE A 142 -25.37 -10.35 -5.97
N GLY A 143 -25.07 -10.76 -4.75
CA GLY A 143 -24.69 -12.13 -4.42
C GLY A 143 -23.25 -12.50 -4.87
N ILE A 144 -22.39 -11.49 -5.13
CA ILE A 144 -20.98 -11.70 -5.49
C ILE A 144 -20.14 -11.57 -4.23
N GLU A 145 -19.48 -12.65 -3.84
CA GLU A 145 -18.62 -12.69 -2.66
C GLU A 145 -17.15 -12.55 -3.05
N THR A 146 -16.39 -11.87 -2.19
CA THR A 146 -14.92 -11.76 -2.31
C THR A 146 -14.29 -12.72 -1.31
N ILE A 147 -13.91 -13.90 -1.78
CA ILE A 147 -13.34 -14.97 -0.95
C ILE A 147 -11.83 -15.00 -1.20
N PRO A 148 -10.99 -14.90 -0.14
CA PRO A 148 -9.54 -15.06 -0.26
C PRO A 148 -9.18 -16.52 -0.55
N PRO A 149 -7.99 -16.78 -1.13
CA PRO A 149 -7.43 -18.12 -1.15
C PRO A 149 -7.31 -18.65 0.29
N LEU A 150 -7.51 -19.96 0.43
CA LEU A 150 -7.38 -20.62 1.73
C LEU A 150 -5.89 -20.95 1.94
N ASP A 151 -5.28 -20.29 2.89
CA ASP A 151 -3.97 -20.68 3.39
C ASP A 151 -4.13 -21.62 4.60
N ASP A 152 -3.30 -22.64 4.66
CA ASP A 152 -3.32 -23.64 5.75
C ASP A 152 -2.88 -23.05 7.09
N ASN A 153 -2.25 -21.85 7.06
CA ASN A 153 -1.70 -21.22 8.25
C ASN A 153 -1.77 -19.70 8.23
N ASP A 154 -2.39 -19.12 9.25
CA ASP A 154 -2.62 -17.68 9.40
C ASP A 154 -1.32 -16.85 9.48
N LEU A 155 -0.23 -17.40 10.04
CA LEU A 155 1.04 -16.69 10.12
C LEU A 155 1.73 -16.59 8.74
N ILE A 156 1.68 -17.67 7.97
CA ILE A 156 2.15 -17.67 6.58
C ILE A 156 1.35 -16.67 5.78
N GLN A 157 0.03 -16.70 5.90
CA GLN A 157 -0.86 -15.72 5.26
C GLN A 157 -0.50 -14.29 5.65
N PHE A 158 -0.27 -14.03 6.94
CA PHE A 158 0.13 -12.71 7.43
C PHE A 158 1.47 -12.23 6.84
N PHE A 159 2.45 -13.15 6.74
CA PHE A 159 3.72 -12.85 6.10
C PHE A 159 3.54 -12.48 4.62
N TYR A 160 2.79 -13.30 3.85
CA TYR A 160 2.55 -13.03 2.44
C TYR A 160 1.72 -11.77 2.20
N VAL A 161 0.69 -11.52 3.00
CA VAL A 161 -0.09 -10.26 2.95
C VAL A 161 0.81 -9.03 3.15
N SER A 162 1.88 -9.18 3.95
CA SER A 162 2.86 -8.11 4.17
C SER A 162 3.91 -8.02 3.07
N LEU A 163 4.29 -9.14 2.44
CA LEU A 163 5.30 -9.21 1.39
C LEU A 163 4.73 -8.87 0.00
N ALA A 164 3.52 -9.33 -0.31
CA ALA A 164 2.90 -9.16 -1.62
C ALA A 164 2.92 -7.70 -2.14
N PRO A 165 2.61 -6.67 -1.34
CA PRO A 165 2.69 -5.29 -1.80
C PRO A 165 4.06 -4.89 -2.34
N LEU A 166 5.15 -5.38 -1.76
CA LEU A 166 6.49 -5.07 -2.24
C LEU A 166 6.74 -5.63 -3.63
N ILE A 167 6.37 -6.90 -3.83
CA ILE A 167 6.55 -7.62 -5.10
C ILE A 167 5.62 -7.04 -6.17
N GLU A 168 4.36 -6.85 -5.83
CA GLU A 168 3.33 -6.35 -6.75
C GLU A 168 3.60 -4.89 -7.16
N GLU A 169 3.98 -4.02 -6.24
CA GLU A 169 4.31 -2.64 -6.59
C GLU A 169 5.57 -2.57 -7.47
N PHE A 170 6.55 -3.45 -7.25
CA PHE A 170 7.69 -3.55 -8.14
C PHE A 170 7.25 -3.94 -9.56
N GLY A 171 6.45 -4.97 -9.71
CA GLY A 171 5.97 -5.45 -11.00
C GLY A 171 5.05 -4.45 -11.69
N PHE A 172 3.96 -4.09 -11.04
CA PHE A 172 2.92 -3.28 -11.68
C PHE A 172 3.29 -1.80 -11.77
N ARG A 173 3.99 -1.22 -10.78
CA ARG A 173 4.32 0.22 -10.78
C ARG A 173 5.65 0.52 -11.42
N LEU A 174 6.73 -0.17 -11.05
CA LEU A 174 8.03 0.12 -11.67
C LEU A 174 8.12 -0.43 -13.08
N LEU A 175 7.79 -1.73 -13.29
CA LEU A 175 7.96 -2.37 -14.60
C LEU A 175 6.84 -1.97 -15.58
N LEU A 176 5.57 -2.15 -15.23
CA LEU A 176 4.46 -1.98 -16.17
C LEU A 176 3.99 -0.53 -16.34
N ILE A 177 4.23 0.35 -15.38
CA ILE A 177 3.92 1.79 -15.50
C ILE A 177 5.18 2.61 -15.68
N GLY A 178 6.16 2.49 -14.78
CA GLY A 178 7.33 3.35 -14.73
C GLY A 178 8.22 3.28 -15.95
N ILE A 179 8.56 2.07 -16.41
CA ILE A 179 9.40 1.88 -17.62
C ILE A 179 8.70 2.41 -18.87
N PRO A 180 7.43 2.07 -19.18
CA PRO A 180 6.74 2.65 -20.34
C PRO A 180 6.61 4.17 -20.28
N LEU A 181 6.31 4.75 -19.12
CA LEU A 181 6.25 6.21 -18.99
C LEU A 181 7.62 6.84 -19.22
N PHE A 182 8.70 6.25 -18.71
CA PHE A 182 10.04 6.73 -18.98
C PHE A 182 10.36 6.68 -20.48
N ALA A 183 10.07 5.55 -21.12
CA ALA A 183 10.33 5.36 -22.55
C ALA A 183 9.53 6.36 -23.43
N LEU A 184 8.30 6.68 -23.04
CA LEU A 184 7.42 7.57 -23.81
C LEU A 184 7.71 9.06 -23.62
N TYR A 185 8.19 9.47 -22.42
CA TYR A 185 8.25 10.88 -22.04
C TYR A 185 9.65 11.39 -21.71
N SER A 186 10.63 10.51 -21.52
CA SER A 186 11.97 10.96 -21.17
C SER A 186 12.74 11.47 -22.38
N SER A 187 13.25 12.70 -22.27
CA SER A 187 14.23 13.25 -23.21
C SER A 187 15.69 12.95 -22.83
N LYS A 188 15.91 12.30 -21.68
CA LYS A 188 17.23 12.03 -21.13
C LYS A 188 17.46 10.52 -20.99
N SER A 189 18.62 10.04 -21.41
CA SER A 189 19.02 8.61 -21.39
C SER A 189 20.00 8.26 -20.26
N SER A 190 20.18 9.12 -19.26
CA SER A 190 21.08 8.85 -18.13
C SER A 190 20.51 7.76 -17.20
N PRO A 191 21.30 6.72 -16.82
CA PRO A 191 20.84 5.70 -15.85
C PRO A 191 20.38 6.28 -14.51
N LYS A 192 21.09 7.29 -14.01
CA LYS A 192 20.69 7.99 -12.78
C LYS A 192 19.33 8.69 -12.92
N TYR A 193 19.07 9.29 -14.06
CA TYR A 193 17.78 9.93 -14.33
C TYR A 193 16.67 8.89 -14.51
N PHE A 194 16.95 7.76 -15.16
CA PHE A 194 16.04 6.62 -15.27
C PHE A 194 15.58 6.13 -13.90
N LEU A 195 16.51 5.75 -13.03
CA LEU A 195 16.18 5.30 -11.66
C LEU A 195 15.39 6.34 -10.87
N ARG A 196 15.75 7.63 -11.02
CA ARG A 196 15.04 8.72 -10.38
C ARG A 196 13.59 8.87 -10.88
N CYS A 197 13.33 8.63 -12.16
CA CYS A 197 12.00 8.68 -12.74
C CYS A 197 11.18 7.45 -12.37
N LEU A 198 11.79 6.26 -12.32
CA LEU A 198 11.11 5.07 -11.79
C LEU A 198 10.70 5.26 -10.34
N TRP A 199 11.60 5.81 -9.52
CA TRP A 199 11.29 6.08 -8.11
C TRP A 199 10.23 7.14 -7.94
N ARG A 200 10.23 8.17 -8.79
CA ARG A 200 9.32 9.31 -8.75
C ARG A 200 8.94 9.80 -10.14
N PRO A 201 7.89 9.24 -10.77
CA PRO A 201 7.45 9.59 -12.12
C PRO A 201 7.07 11.06 -12.31
N ALA A 202 6.72 11.77 -11.24
CA ALA A 202 6.49 13.22 -11.25
C ALA A 202 7.67 14.03 -11.84
N ASN A 203 8.88 13.44 -11.91
CA ASN A 203 10.03 14.06 -12.55
C ASN A 203 9.90 14.13 -14.11
N LEU A 204 8.93 13.41 -14.67
CA LEU A 204 8.64 13.44 -16.13
C LEU A 204 7.63 14.53 -16.50
N ASP A 205 7.02 15.22 -15.52
CA ASP A 205 6.00 16.28 -15.73
C ASP A 205 4.79 15.83 -16.58
N ILE A 206 4.27 14.64 -16.28
CA ILE A 206 3.25 13.95 -17.10
C ILE A 206 1.87 13.86 -16.43
N PHE A 207 1.62 14.70 -15.43
CA PHE A 207 0.40 14.65 -14.63
C PHE A 207 -0.89 14.71 -15.43
N ASP A 208 -0.94 15.61 -16.43
CA ASP A 208 -2.11 15.87 -17.24
C ASP A 208 -2.12 15.04 -18.54
N SER A 209 -1.20 14.07 -18.66
CA SER A 209 -1.12 13.24 -19.84
C SER A 209 -2.21 12.18 -19.87
N LYS A 210 -3.12 12.28 -20.83
CA LYS A 210 -4.17 11.28 -21.10
C LYS A 210 -3.60 9.88 -21.32
N LYS A 211 -2.42 9.77 -21.96
CA LYS A 211 -1.75 8.47 -22.19
C LYS A 211 -1.24 7.86 -20.90
N ALA A 212 -0.72 8.67 -19.97
CA ALA A 212 -0.30 8.18 -18.66
C ALA A 212 -1.50 7.69 -17.84
N ILE A 213 -2.62 8.43 -17.86
CA ILE A 213 -3.85 8.02 -17.19
C ILE A 213 -4.40 6.71 -17.80
N LEU A 214 -4.43 6.61 -19.15
CA LEU A 214 -4.89 5.40 -19.83
C LEU A 214 -4.02 4.18 -19.46
N LEU A 215 -2.70 4.34 -19.40
CA LEU A 215 -1.78 3.29 -18.96
C LEU A 215 -2.07 2.85 -17.53
N ILE A 216 -2.30 3.80 -16.61
CA ILE A 216 -2.65 3.48 -15.21
C ILE A 216 -3.95 2.68 -15.14
N VAL A 217 -4.98 3.07 -15.89
CA VAL A 217 -6.27 2.36 -15.94
C VAL A 217 -6.06 0.95 -16.49
N PHE A 218 -5.33 0.82 -17.59
CA PHE A 218 -5.04 -0.49 -18.20
C PHE A 218 -4.29 -1.42 -17.24
N VAL A 219 -3.20 -0.92 -16.63
CA VAL A 219 -2.41 -1.72 -15.67
C VAL A 219 -3.22 -2.01 -14.39
N GLY A 220 -4.10 -1.11 -13.96
CA GLY A 220 -5.01 -1.36 -12.84
C GLY A 220 -6.00 -2.49 -13.12
N VAL A 221 -6.55 -2.57 -14.34
CA VAL A 221 -7.40 -3.69 -14.75
C VAL A 221 -6.61 -4.99 -14.84
N LEU A 222 -5.39 -4.95 -15.37
CA LEU A 222 -4.49 -6.12 -15.37
C LEU A 222 -4.17 -6.60 -13.94
N PHE A 223 -4.00 -5.67 -13.01
CA PHE A 223 -3.80 -5.99 -11.59
C PHE A 223 -4.99 -6.76 -11.00
N GLY A 224 -6.22 -6.31 -11.29
CA GLY A 224 -7.43 -7.05 -10.89
C GLY A 224 -7.52 -8.42 -11.54
N PHE A 225 -7.19 -8.51 -12.84
CA PHE A 225 -7.20 -9.79 -13.54
C PHE A 225 -6.18 -10.77 -12.99
N ALA A 226 -4.97 -10.29 -12.62
CA ALA A 226 -3.94 -11.12 -12.03
C ALA A 226 -4.40 -11.83 -10.75
N HIS A 227 -5.23 -11.17 -9.94
CA HIS A 227 -5.75 -11.75 -8.68
C HIS A 227 -6.73 -12.92 -8.89
N ILE A 228 -7.40 -13.00 -10.05
CA ILE A 228 -8.39 -14.05 -10.31
C ILE A 228 -7.92 -15.10 -11.31
N ALA A 229 -6.80 -14.86 -12.01
CA ALA A 229 -6.37 -15.69 -13.12
C ALA A 229 -5.10 -16.51 -12.85
N PHE A 230 -4.34 -16.19 -11.80
CA PHE A 230 -3.04 -16.81 -11.53
C PHE A 230 -2.96 -17.34 -10.10
N GLY A 231 -2.35 -18.52 -9.93
CA GLY A 231 -2.08 -19.15 -8.64
C GLY A 231 -3.33 -19.56 -7.87
N ASP A 232 -3.25 -19.55 -6.55
CA ASP A 232 -4.38 -19.70 -5.64
C ASP A 232 -5.22 -18.44 -5.73
N SER A 233 -6.11 -18.45 -6.70
CA SER A 233 -6.84 -17.25 -7.10
C SER A 233 -7.93 -16.89 -6.10
N TRP A 234 -8.10 -15.61 -5.88
CA TRP A 234 -9.28 -15.06 -5.23
C TRP A 234 -10.54 -15.37 -6.04
N SER A 235 -11.69 -15.36 -5.39
CA SER A 235 -12.97 -15.42 -6.11
C SER A 235 -13.14 -14.23 -7.07
N GLU A 236 -14.05 -14.36 -8.04
CA GLU A 236 -14.30 -13.33 -9.07
C GLU A 236 -14.63 -11.94 -8.48
N GLY A 237 -15.21 -11.90 -7.29
CA GLY A 237 -15.48 -10.65 -6.56
C GLY A 237 -14.25 -9.78 -6.33
N LYS A 238 -13.06 -10.36 -6.21
CA LYS A 238 -11.80 -9.61 -6.04
C LYS A 238 -11.44 -8.75 -7.24
N PHE A 239 -11.86 -9.12 -8.45
CA PHE A 239 -11.51 -8.40 -9.68
C PHE A 239 -11.82 -6.91 -9.61
N ALA A 240 -13.04 -6.55 -9.21
CA ALA A 240 -13.45 -5.14 -9.18
C ALA A 240 -12.69 -4.36 -8.09
N GLN A 241 -12.53 -4.94 -6.89
CA GLN A 241 -11.76 -4.32 -5.81
C GLN A 241 -10.30 -4.13 -6.19
N ALA A 242 -9.64 -5.17 -6.70
CA ALA A 242 -8.24 -5.13 -7.07
C ALA A 242 -8.01 -4.20 -8.27
N SER A 243 -8.90 -4.18 -9.27
CA SER A 243 -8.82 -3.24 -10.39
C SER A 243 -8.90 -1.79 -9.93
N ALA A 244 -9.89 -1.45 -9.10
CA ALA A 244 -10.04 -0.11 -8.54
C ALA A 244 -8.83 0.27 -7.68
N GLY A 245 -8.38 -0.66 -6.82
CA GLY A 245 -7.16 -0.50 -6.02
C GLY A 245 -5.93 -0.26 -6.89
N GLY A 246 -5.76 -1.07 -7.94
CA GLY A 246 -4.67 -0.95 -8.90
C GLY A 246 -4.62 0.41 -9.60
N ILE A 247 -5.78 0.96 -10.00
CA ILE A 247 -5.89 2.30 -10.60
C ILE A 247 -5.50 3.38 -9.59
N ILE A 248 -6.02 3.30 -8.35
CA ILE A 248 -5.71 4.26 -7.29
C ILE A 248 -4.21 4.23 -6.97
N LEU A 249 -3.63 3.05 -6.78
CA LEU A 249 -2.21 2.88 -6.50
C LEU A 249 -1.33 3.37 -7.65
N GLY A 250 -1.74 3.13 -8.91
CA GLY A 250 -1.09 3.71 -10.09
C GLY A 250 -1.11 5.24 -10.08
N TRP A 251 -2.22 5.84 -9.68
CA TRP A 251 -2.33 7.29 -9.50
C TRP A 251 -1.45 7.81 -8.37
N VAL A 252 -1.43 7.11 -7.22
CA VAL A 252 -0.55 7.42 -6.09
C VAL A 252 0.92 7.35 -6.51
N TYR A 253 1.30 6.32 -7.25
CA TYR A 253 2.64 6.17 -7.81
C TYR A 253 3.01 7.35 -8.72
N LEU A 254 2.14 7.72 -9.66
CA LEU A 254 2.38 8.84 -10.55
C LEU A 254 2.58 10.14 -9.77
N ARG A 255 1.78 10.36 -8.73
CA ARG A 255 1.74 11.61 -7.95
C ARG A 255 2.83 11.72 -6.90
N TYR A 256 3.03 10.66 -6.12
CA TYR A 256 3.87 10.68 -4.93
C TYR A 256 5.10 9.78 -5.03
N GLY A 257 5.14 8.87 -6.00
CA GLY A 257 6.23 7.95 -6.25
C GLY A 257 6.05 6.59 -5.61
N PHE A 258 7.06 5.73 -5.80
CA PHE A 258 7.03 4.32 -5.42
C PHE A 258 6.76 4.08 -3.94
N VAL A 259 7.47 4.78 -3.05
CA VAL A 259 7.30 4.60 -1.59
C VAL A 259 5.88 4.88 -1.14
N ALA A 260 5.23 5.91 -1.70
CA ALA A 260 3.87 6.24 -1.32
C ALA A 260 2.87 5.17 -1.79
N SER A 261 3.00 4.68 -3.02
CA SER A 261 2.18 3.57 -3.52
C SER A 261 2.38 2.32 -2.68
N LEU A 262 3.63 1.95 -2.42
CA LEU A 262 3.98 0.79 -1.60
C LEU A 262 3.38 0.88 -0.19
N LEU A 263 3.52 2.01 0.49
CA LEU A 263 2.98 2.17 1.85
C LEU A 263 1.45 2.19 1.88
N VAL A 264 0.78 2.76 0.88
CA VAL A 264 -0.68 2.70 0.77
C VAL A 264 -1.13 1.26 0.55
N HIS A 265 -0.48 0.53 -0.34
CA HIS A 265 -0.82 -0.85 -0.64
C HIS A 265 -0.57 -1.77 0.57
N TRP A 266 0.62 -1.72 1.14
CA TRP A 266 0.95 -2.46 2.36
C TRP A 266 -0.05 -2.18 3.48
N ALA A 267 -0.33 -0.91 3.76
CA ALA A 267 -1.27 -0.55 4.81
C ALA A 267 -2.69 -1.06 4.53
N THR A 268 -3.13 -1.09 3.26
CA THR A 268 -4.44 -1.61 2.89
C THR A 268 -4.56 -3.11 3.15
N ASN A 269 -3.55 -3.88 2.77
CA ASN A 269 -3.53 -5.33 2.97
C ASN A 269 -3.37 -5.69 4.45
N TYR A 270 -2.36 -5.10 5.08
CA TYR A 270 -1.96 -5.42 6.43
C TYR A 270 -2.94 -4.93 7.50
N PHE A 271 -3.49 -3.72 7.34
CA PHE A 271 -4.30 -3.06 8.37
C PHE A 271 -5.53 -3.89 8.77
N VAL A 272 -6.29 -4.34 7.79
CA VAL A 272 -7.51 -5.12 8.05
C VAL A 272 -7.17 -6.45 8.72
N PHE A 273 -6.15 -7.15 8.22
CA PHE A 273 -5.74 -8.45 8.72
C PHE A 273 -5.21 -8.36 10.17
N SER A 274 -4.26 -7.48 10.44
CA SER A 274 -3.64 -7.37 11.76
C SER A 274 -4.62 -6.95 12.83
N TYR A 275 -5.53 -6.02 12.54
CA TYR A 275 -6.56 -5.62 13.50
C TYR A 275 -7.61 -6.70 13.71
N ALA A 276 -8.00 -7.44 12.67
CA ALA A 276 -8.91 -8.57 12.81
C ALA A 276 -8.31 -9.65 13.71
N THR A 277 -7.05 -10.04 13.47
CA THR A 277 -6.33 -11.01 14.29
C THR A 277 -6.15 -10.52 15.71
N PHE A 278 -5.73 -9.27 15.92
CA PHE A 278 -5.59 -8.69 17.25
C PHE A 278 -6.91 -8.68 18.03
N ILE A 279 -8.01 -8.29 17.39
CA ILE A 279 -9.35 -8.28 18.02
C ILE A 279 -9.80 -9.71 18.36
N SER A 280 -9.54 -10.69 17.50
CA SER A 280 -9.90 -12.09 17.77
C SER A 280 -9.20 -12.66 19.01
N GLN A 281 -7.98 -12.21 19.31
CA GLN A 281 -7.23 -12.61 20.51
C GLN A 281 -7.75 -11.92 21.81
N ILE A 282 -8.46 -10.81 21.71
CA ILE A 282 -9.00 -10.06 22.85
C ILE A 282 -10.43 -10.50 23.20
N ASN A 283 -11.18 -11.03 22.23
CA ASN A 283 -12.54 -11.50 22.47
C ASN A 283 -12.50 -12.81 23.29
N PHE A 284 -12.74 -12.66 24.58
CA PHE A 284 -12.89 -13.69 25.62
C PHE A 284 -14.13 -14.56 25.40
#